data_094882d3da7798a11c1031014b8ca7ea
#
_entry.id   094882d3da7798a11c1031014b8ca7ea
#
_cell.length_a   1.000
_cell.length_b   1.000
_cell.length_c   1.000
_cell.angle_alpha   90.00
_cell.angle_beta   90.00
_cell.angle_gamma   90.00
#
_symmetry.space_group_name_H-M   'P 1'
#
loop_
_entity.id
_entity.type
_entity.pdbx_description
1 polymer ?
#
loop_
_entity_poly.entity_id
_entity_poly.type
_entity_poly.pdbx_seq_one_letter_code
_entity_poly.pdbx_strand_id
1 'polypeptide(L)'
;MTYIAVSALSHIGAVRDHQEDSLVVGPWTLCATVTESPQTLFFALGTPLVVAVADGLGGHPGGEVASALVARQLAEIGPLLDSENRIQEALNACNREVHAAAARDPALTTMGTTVAGVVVTADGVLAFNEGDSRVYAAGPDGVHQLSTDDRLSGGDLPPGIVTQTLGGSDEQAAVDPHLIKSPLSENTSYLICTDGLTDPVPTDVIGQTLHQQEDGQAVFTLWKAAIEAGGPDNITMALVRVGS
;
A
#
# COMPACT_ATOMS: atom_id res chain seq x y z
N MET A 1 2.31 27.12 -6.75
CA MET A 1 1.08 26.31 -6.95
C MET A 1 1.36 24.99 -6.25
N THR A 2 0.61 24.68 -5.21
CA THR A 2 0.85 23.47 -4.41
C THR A 2 0.55 22.22 -5.24
N TYR A 3 1.45 21.28 -5.25
CA TYR A 3 1.36 20.02 -5.99
C TYR A 3 1.65 18.82 -5.08
N ILE A 4 1.24 17.65 -5.53
CA ILE A 4 1.57 16.36 -4.92
C ILE A 4 2.48 15.62 -5.89
N ALA A 5 3.68 15.27 -5.46
CA ALA A 5 4.59 14.39 -6.17
C ALA A 5 4.45 12.97 -5.61
N VAL A 6 4.34 11.99 -6.49
CA VAL A 6 4.29 10.57 -6.12
C VAL A 6 5.33 9.83 -6.93
N SER A 7 6.35 9.30 -6.24
CA SER A 7 7.36 8.42 -6.83
C SER A 7 7.08 6.99 -6.44
N ALA A 8 6.89 6.11 -7.40
CA ALA A 8 6.41 4.75 -7.17
C ALA A 8 7.20 3.71 -7.96
N LEU A 9 7.27 2.50 -7.40
CA LEU A 9 7.91 1.33 -7.99
C LEU A 9 7.14 0.07 -7.59
N SER A 10 7.04 -0.88 -8.52
CA SER A 10 6.54 -2.23 -8.28
C SER A 10 7.49 -3.24 -8.93
N HIS A 11 7.96 -4.25 -8.19
CA HIS A 11 8.96 -5.20 -8.64
C HIS A 11 8.67 -6.60 -8.08
N ILE A 12 8.92 -7.62 -8.88
CA ILE A 12 8.65 -9.03 -8.52
C ILE A 12 9.51 -9.56 -7.36
N GLY A 13 10.59 -8.85 -6.99
CA GLY A 13 11.60 -9.39 -6.08
C GLY A 13 12.65 -10.23 -6.79
N ALA A 14 13.38 -11.05 -6.03
CA ALA A 14 14.43 -11.93 -6.55
C ALA A 14 14.06 -13.41 -6.46
N VAL A 15 13.01 -13.76 -5.73
CA VAL A 15 12.63 -15.15 -5.41
C VAL A 15 11.28 -15.54 -6.03
N ARG A 16 10.30 -14.63 -6.07
CA ARG A 16 8.98 -14.90 -6.64
C ARG A 16 9.05 -15.02 -8.15
N ASP A 17 8.14 -15.78 -8.75
CA ASP A 17 8.05 -16.00 -10.20
C ASP A 17 6.94 -15.17 -10.87
N HIS A 18 6.06 -14.53 -10.09
CA HIS A 18 5.01 -13.65 -10.56
C HIS A 18 4.75 -12.51 -9.56
N GLN A 19 4.05 -11.46 -10.02
CA GLN A 19 3.73 -10.27 -9.23
C GLN A 19 2.28 -10.36 -8.77
N GLU A 20 2.07 -10.38 -7.46
CA GLU A 20 0.74 -10.39 -6.83
C GLU A 20 0.36 -9.02 -6.25
N ASP A 21 1.35 -8.10 -6.12
CA ASP A 21 1.08 -6.75 -5.66
C ASP A 21 0.39 -5.89 -6.72
N SER A 22 -0.39 -4.95 -6.23
CA SER A 22 -0.96 -3.87 -7.05
C SER A 22 -0.75 -2.51 -6.38
N LEU A 23 -0.66 -1.47 -7.22
CA LEU A 23 -0.46 -0.09 -6.81
C LEU A 23 -1.53 0.79 -7.45
N VAL A 24 -2.04 1.76 -6.69
CA VAL A 24 -2.88 2.85 -7.20
C VAL A 24 -2.25 4.21 -6.90
N VAL A 25 -2.25 5.10 -7.90
CA VAL A 25 -1.82 6.50 -7.79
C VAL A 25 -2.85 7.38 -8.48
N GLY A 26 -3.84 7.87 -7.73
CA GLY A 26 -4.99 8.57 -8.28
C GLY A 26 -5.73 7.71 -9.30
N PRO A 27 -5.87 8.16 -10.58
CA PRO A 27 -6.55 7.37 -11.61
C PRO A 27 -5.68 6.25 -12.23
N TRP A 28 -4.41 6.15 -11.85
CA TRP A 28 -3.47 5.18 -12.41
C TRP A 28 -3.33 3.94 -11.54
N THR A 29 -3.27 2.78 -12.16
CA THR A 29 -3.03 1.51 -11.47
C THR A 29 -1.91 0.72 -12.16
N LEU A 30 -1.11 0.04 -11.36
CA LEU A 30 -0.22 -1.04 -11.78
C LEU A 30 -0.73 -2.31 -11.09
N CYS A 31 -1.31 -3.21 -11.86
CA CYS A 31 -1.88 -4.45 -11.33
C CYS A 31 -1.06 -5.63 -11.84
N ALA A 32 -0.44 -6.39 -10.94
CA ALA A 32 0.44 -7.51 -11.28
C ALA A 32 1.49 -7.13 -12.36
N THR A 33 2.04 -5.92 -12.24
CA THR A 33 2.92 -5.34 -13.27
C THR A 33 4.21 -4.85 -12.62
N VAL A 34 5.33 -5.07 -13.33
CA VAL A 34 6.67 -4.66 -12.90
C VAL A 34 7.07 -3.36 -13.58
N THR A 35 7.72 -2.46 -12.83
CA THR A 35 8.37 -1.26 -13.37
C THR A 35 9.89 -1.48 -13.44
N GLU A 36 10.55 -0.95 -14.48
CA GLU A 36 12.01 -1.06 -14.63
C GLU A 36 12.76 -0.04 -13.75
N SER A 37 12.08 1.03 -13.35
CA SER A 37 12.63 2.11 -12.54
C SER A 37 11.50 2.87 -11.82
N PRO A 38 11.80 3.64 -10.76
CA PRO A 38 10.81 4.51 -10.15
C PRO A 38 10.18 5.47 -11.17
N GLN A 39 8.86 5.62 -11.10
CA GLN A 39 8.08 6.55 -11.91
C GLN A 39 7.59 7.68 -11.01
N THR A 40 7.75 8.93 -11.43
CA THR A 40 7.26 10.08 -10.67
C THR A 40 6.11 10.76 -11.42
N LEU A 41 4.99 10.91 -10.75
CA LEU A 41 3.78 11.57 -11.22
C LEU A 41 3.51 12.82 -10.39
N PHE A 42 2.96 13.85 -11.02
CA PHE A 42 2.61 15.12 -10.36
C PHE A 42 1.11 15.39 -10.51
N PHE A 43 0.50 15.78 -9.39
CA PHE A 43 -0.91 16.11 -9.32
C PHE A 43 -1.11 17.49 -8.69
N ALA A 44 -2.16 18.20 -9.10
CA ALA A 44 -2.57 19.42 -8.41
C ALA A 44 -3.24 19.03 -7.07
N LEU A 45 -2.93 19.79 -6.02
CA LEU A 45 -3.69 19.69 -4.78
C LEU A 45 -5.11 20.25 -4.98
N GLY A 46 -6.13 19.54 -4.51
CA GLY A 46 -7.53 19.99 -4.60
C GLY A 46 -8.51 18.83 -4.53
N THR A 47 -8.62 18.03 -5.58
CA THR A 47 -9.40 16.78 -5.53
C THR A 47 -8.66 15.73 -4.69
N PRO A 48 -9.37 14.95 -3.84
CA PRO A 48 -8.74 13.87 -3.09
C PRO A 48 -7.91 12.95 -3.99
N LEU A 49 -6.66 12.71 -3.62
CA LEU A 49 -5.73 11.83 -4.33
C LEU A 49 -5.44 10.60 -3.49
N VAL A 50 -5.93 9.45 -3.91
CA VAL A 50 -5.59 8.16 -3.29
C VAL A 50 -4.26 7.65 -3.82
N VAL A 51 -3.38 7.20 -2.91
CA VAL A 51 -2.16 6.46 -3.21
C VAL A 51 -2.13 5.26 -2.28
N ALA A 52 -2.17 4.04 -2.83
CA ALA A 52 -2.22 2.84 -2.01
C ALA A 52 -1.52 1.65 -2.69
N VAL A 53 -1.07 0.71 -1.88
CA VAL A 53 -0.60 -0.61 -2.29
C VAL A 53 -1.58 -1.67 -1.81
N ALA A 54 -1.65 -2.77 -2.53
CA ALA A 54 -2.41 -3.96 -2.17
C ALA A 54 -1.52 -5.18 -2.44
N ASP A 55 -1.23 -5.95 -1.40
CA ASP A 55 -0.40 -7.15 -1.44
C ASP A 55 -1.31 -8.37 -1.53
N GLY A 56 -1.24 -9.08 -2.64
CA GLY A 56 -2.01 -10.30 -2.86
C GLY A 56 -1.49 -11.44 -2.00
N LEU A 57 -2.37 -12.14 -1.27
CA LEU A 57 -1.96 -13.18 -0.35
C LEU A 57 -1.20 -14.30 -1.06
N GLY A 58 0.12 -14.34 -0.86
CA GLY A 58 1.03 -15.35 -1.38
C GLY A 58 0.66 -16.77 -0.89
N GLY A 59 0.65 -17.72 -1.81
CA GLY A 59 0.26 -19.09 -1.53
C GLY A 59 -1.24 -19.36 -1.60
N HIS A 60 -2.06 -18.35 -1.84
CA HIS A 60 -3.48 -18.46 -2.16
C HIS A 60 -3.71 -18.21 -3.65
N PRO A 61 -4.50 -19.05 -4.36
CA PRO A 61 -4.84 -18.78 -5.74
C PRO A 61 -5.57 -17.44 -5.88
N GLY A 62 -5.11 -16.59 -6.81
CA GLY A 62 -5.78 -15.35 -7.16
C GLY A 62 -5.41 -14.13 -6.29
N GLY A 63 -4.28 -14.15 -5.58
CA GLY A 63 -3.76 -12.97 -4.89
C GLY A 63 -3.65 -11.76 -5.82
N GLU A 64 -3.12 -11.96 -7.02
CA GLU A 64 -3.03 -10.95 -8.09
C GLU A 64 -4.40 -10.45 -8.57
N VAL A 65 -5.44 -11.29 -8.49
CA VAL A 65 -6.81 -10.90 -8.83
C VAL A 65 -7.41 -10.03 -7.73
N ALA A 66 -7.23 -10.41 -6.46
CA ALA A 66 -7.74 -9.68 -5.32
C ALA A 66 -7.11 -8.29 -5.22
N SER A 67 -5.77 -8.20 -5.28
CA SER A 67 -5.05 -6.93 -5.24
C SER A 67 -5.43 -6.00 -6.39
N ALA A 68 -5.57 -6.55 -7.62
CA ALA A 68 -5.98 -5.78 -8.79
C ALA A 68 -7.43 -5.26 -8.69
N LEU A 69 -8.36 -6.04 -8.13
CA LEU A 69 -9.74 -5.60 -7.89
C LEU A 69 -9.76 -4.40 -6.93
N VAL A 70 -9.05 -4.50 -5.82
CA VAL A 70 -8.95 -3.43 -4.82
C VAL A 70 -8.33 -2.16 -5.41
N ALA A 71 -7.20 -2.29 -6.11
CA ALA A 71 -6.51 -1.16 -6.71
C ALA A 71 -7.39 -0.43 -7.75
N ARG A 72 -8.07 -1.15 -8.63
CA ARG A 72 -8.97 -0.56 -9.64
C ARG A 72 -10.15 0.15 -9.01
N GLN A 73 -10.78 -0.45 -8.00
CA GLN A 73 -11.90 0.16 -7.30
C GLN A 73 -11.47 1.43 -6.57
N LEU A 74 -10.33 1.43 -5.88
CA LEU A 74 -9.79 2.62 -5.23
C LEU A 74 -9.45 3.72 -6.24
N ALA A 75 -8.92 3.38 -7.42
CA ALA A 75 -8.66 4.35 -8.48
C ALA A 75 -9.94 5.02 -8.99
N GLU A 76 -11.03 4.26 -9.13
CA GLU A 76 -12.31 4.78 -9.61
C GLU A 76 -12.98 5.73 -8.59
N ILE A 77 -13.00 5.33 -7.31
CA ILE A 77 -13.69 6.09 -6.26
C ILE A 77 -12.79 7.10 -5.55
N GLY A 78 -11.47 7.08 -5.79
CA GLY A 78 -10.47 7.93 -5.13
C GLY A 78 -10.86 9.40 -4.99
N PRO A 79 -11.41 10.06 -6.04
CA PRO A 79 -11.85 11.46 -5.96
C PRO A 79 -12.97 11.74 -4.94
N LEU A 80 -13.63 10.71 -4.43
CA LEU A 80 -14.72 10.79 -3.45
C LEU A 80 -14.27 10.48 -2.00
N LEU A 81 -13.01 10.08 -1.80
CA LEU A 81 -12.47 9.65 -0.51
C LEU A 81 -12.01 10.88 0.30
N ASP A 82 -12.92 11.70 0.77
CA ASP A 82 -12.65 12.95 1.48
C ASP A 82 -12.71 12.81 3.02
N SER A 83 -13.06 11.64 3.54
CA SER A 83 -13.28 11.40 4.96
C SER A 83 -13.02 9.96 5.37
N GLU A 84 -12.76 9.71 6.64
CA GLU A 84 -12.59 8.38 7.22
C GLU A 84 -13.78 7.46 6.93
N ASN A 85 -15.00 7.99 7.05
CA ASN A 85 -16.21 7.23 6.74
C ASN A 85 -16.25 6.78 5.27
N ARG A 86 -15.84 7.65 4.34
CA ARG A 86 -15.78 7.29 2.92
C ARG A 86 -14.72 6.22 2.64
N ILE A 87 -13.58 6.27 3.31
CA ILE A 87 -12.55 5.22 3.20
C ILE A 87 -13.09 3.91 3.77
N GLN A 88 -13.71 3.91 4.94
CA GLN A 88 -14.35 2.73 5.54
C GLN A 88 -15.40 2.10 4.61
N GLU A 89 -16.31 2.90 4.05
CA GLU A 89 -17.31 2.45 3.08
C GLU A 89 -16.68 1.84 1.83
N ALA A 90 -15.61 2.48 1.32
CA ALA A 90 -14.85 2.04 0.17
C ALA A 90 -14.18 0.68 0.39
N LEU A 91 -13.48 0.50 1.51
CA LEU A 91 -12.82 -0.76 1.84
C LEU A 91 -13.83 -1.90 2.08
N ASN A 92 -14.96 -1.61 2.71
CA ASN A 92 -16.07 -2.57 2.79
C ASN A 92 -16.63 -2.92 1.40
N ALA A 93 -16.68 -1.98 0.46
CA ALA A 93 -17.10 -2.27 -0.91
C ALA A 93 -16.07 -3.13 -1.66
N CYS A 94 -14.78 -2.84 -1.50
CA CYS A 94 -13.68 -3.65 -2.03
C CYS A 94 -13.76 -5.09 -1.50
N ASN A 95 -13.91 -5.26 -0.19
CA ASN A 95 -14.03 -6.57 0.43
C ASN A 95 -15.22 -7.38 -0.15
N ARG A 96 -16.39 -6.73 -0.30
CA ARG A 96 -17.56 -7.37 -0.94
C ARG A 96 -17.26 -7.81 -2.38
N GLU A 97 -16.55 -7.00 -3.17
CA GLU A 97 -16.24 -7.35 -4.57
C GLU A 97 -15.23 -8.51 -4.65
N VAL A 98 -14.23 -8.54 -3.75
CA VAL A 98 -13.30 -9.69 -3.65
C VAL A 98 -14.08 -10.97 -3.35
N HIS A 99 -14.94 -10.99 -2.32
CA HIS A 99 -15.79 -12.15 -2.01
C HIS A 99 -16.74 -12.54 -3.15
N ALA A 100 -17.32 -11.54 -3.82
CA ALA A 100 -18.20 -11.79 -4.95
C ALA A 100 -17.46 -12.41 -6.14
N ALA A 101 -16.22 -12.00 -6.40
CA ALA A 101 -15.39 -12.59 -7.44
C ALA A 101 -14.96 -14.02 -7.07
N ALA A 102 -14.53 -14.25 -5.83
CA ALA A 102 -14.23 -15.58 -5.31
C ALA A 102 -15.41 -16.56 -5.45
N ALA A 103 -16.63 -16.10 -5.17
CA ALA A 103 -17.84 -16.91 -5.29
C ALA A 103 -18.20 -17.30 -6.75
N ARG A 104 -17.68 -16.59 -7.75
CA ARG A 104 -17.91 -16.88 -9.18
C ARG A 104 -16.94 -17.93 -9.74
N ASP A 105 -15.77 -18.08 -9.11
CA ASP A 105 -14.74 -19.02 -9.56
C ASP A 105 -14.18 -19.83 -8.39
N PRO A 106 -14.44 -21.16 -8.37
CA PRO A 106 -13.95 -22.04 -7.31
C PRO A 106 -12.42 -22.05 -7.15
N ALA A 107 -11.66 -21.69 -8.20
CA ALA A 107 -10.21 -21.58 -8.13
C ALA A 107 -9.73 -20.37 -7.33
N LEU A 108 -10.61 -19.41 -7.07
CA LEU A 108 -10.33 -18.15 -6.36
C LEU A 108 -10.93 -18.09 -4.94
N THR A 109 -11.42 -19.21 -4.41
CA THR A 109 -12.25 -19.26 -3.18
C THR A 109 -11.55 -18.60 -1.98
N THR A 110 -10.23 -18.69 -1.88
CA THR A 110 -9.45 -18.13 -0.76
C THR A 110 -8.64 -16.89 -1.15
N MET A 111 -8.94 -16.28 -2.30
CA MET A 111 -8.21 -15.09 -2.70
C MET A 111 -8.44 -13.94 -1.72
N GLY A 112 -7.39 -13.22 -1.44
CA GLY A 112 -7.41 -12.07 -0.53
C GLY A 112 -6.22 -11.16 -0.77
N THR A 113 -6.27 -9.98 -0.17
CA THR A 113 -5.20 -8.99 -0.27
C THR A 113 -5.17 -8.11 0.97
N THR A 114 -3.99 -7.62 1.32
CA THR A 114 -3.86 -6.48 2.22
C THR A 114 -4.20 -5.19 1.48
N VAL A 115 -4.29 -4.09 2.19
CA VAL A 115 -4.29 -2.75 1.62
C VAL A 115 -3.67 -1.76 2.60
N ALA A 116 -2.81 -0.87 2.10
CA ALA A 116 -2.33 0.28 2.86
C ALA A 116 -2.26 1.50 1.94
N GLY A 117 -2.60 2.67 2.45
CA GLY A 117 -2.59 3.85 1.61
C GLY A 117 -2.78 5.17 2.34
N VAL A 118 -2.71 6.23 1.56
CA VAL A 118 -3.07 7.59 1.98
C VAL A 118 -4.04 8.22 0.99
N VAL A 119 -4.91 9.07 1.49
CA VAL A 119 -5.67 10.01 0.68
C VAL A 119 -5.21 11.42 1.03
N VAL A 120 -4.63 12.11 0.04
CA VAL A 120 -4.22 13.51 0.20
C VAL A 120 -5.39 14.40 -0.19
N THR A 121 -5.83 15.23 0.76
CA THR A 121 -6.90 16.21 0.59
C THR A 121 -6.38 17.63 0.85
N ALA A 122 -7.18 18.64 0.57
CA ALA A 122 -6.84 20.03 0.91
C ALA A 122 -6.72 20.25 2.44
N ASP A 123 -7.42 19.43 3.24
CA ASP A 123 -7.53 19.56 4.69
C ASP A 123 -6.53 18.67 5.46
N GLY A 124 -5.78 17.82 4.78
CA GLY A 124 -4.84 16.90 5.42
C GLY A 124 -4.62 15.60 4.65
N VAL A 125 -4.00 14.66 5.31
CA VAL A 125 -3.75 13.32 4.80
C VAL A 125 -4.47 12.31 5.69
N LEU A 126 -5.23 11.42 5.07
CA LEU A 126 -5.91 10.30 5.71
C LEU A 126 -5.12 9.03 5.38
N ALA A 127 -4.43 8.46 6.36
CA ALA A 127 -3.76 7.18 6.23
C ALA A 127 -4.71 6.05 6.60
N PHE A 128 -4.61 4.91 5.92
CA PHE A 128 -5.44 3.73 6.19
C PHE A 128 -4.65 2.45 5.92
N ASN A 129 -4.96 1.38 6.65
CA ASN A 129 -4.53 0.03 6.31
C ASN A 129 -5.49 -1.04 6.86
N GLU A 130 -5.46 -2.19 6.19
CA GLU A 130 -6.00 -3.48 6.58
C GLU A 130 -4.96 -4.52 6.18
N GLY A 131 -4.38 -5.22 7.14
CA GLY A 131 -3.26 -6.14 6.94
C GLY A 131 -1.93 -5.58 7.45
N ASP A 132 -0.84 -6.00 6.85
CA ASP A 132 0.53 -5.73 7.29
C ASP A 132 1.37 -4.91 6.30
N SER A 133 0.77 -4.51 5.18
CA SER A 133 1.31 -3.43 4.36
C SER A 133 1.30 -2.13 5.16
N ARG A 134 2.34 -1.29 5.00
CA ARG A 134 2.58 -0.17 5.93
C ARG A 134 2.50 1.20 5.29
N VAL A 135 2.14 2.16 6.14
CA VAL A 135 2.24 3.60 5.88
C VAL A 135 3.18 4.21 6.92
N TYR A 136 4.19 4.93 6.45
CA TYR A 136 5.10 5.73 7.27
C TYR A 136 4.94 7.22 6.96
N ALA A 137 5.02 8.05 7.99
CA ALA A 137 5.24 9.48 7.87
C ALA A 137 6.72 9.78 8.19
N ALA A 138 7.41 10.44 7.27
CA ALA A 138 8.78 10.90 7.45
C ALA A 138 8.81 12.43 7.50
N GLY A 139 9.14 12.98 8.64
CA GLY A 139 9.17 14.40 8.92
C GLY A 139 10.44 14.83 9.66
N PRO A 140 10.52 16.10 10.11
CA PRO A 140 11.69 16.62 10.85
C PRO A 140 12.01 15.84 12.12
N ASP A 141 11.02 15.25 12.76
CA ASP A 141 11.15 14.48 14.00
C ASP A 141 11.49 12.99 13.76
N GLY A 142 11.74 12.60 12.50
CA GLY A 142 12.08 11.24 12.11
C GLY A 142 10.96 10.53 11.35
N VAL A 143 11.04 9.20 11.32
CA VAL A 143 10.07 8.31 10.65
C VAL A 143 9.18 7.64 11.69
N HIS A 144 7.87 7.70 11.46
CA HIS A 144 6.86 7.09 12.31
C HIS A 144 5.94 6.22 11.46
N GLN A 145 5.72 4.96 11.86
CA GLN A 145 4.68 4.13 11.27
C GLN A 145 3.31 4.65 11.69
N LEU A 146 2.44 4.94 10.71
CA LEU A 146 1.06 5.34 10.94
C LEU A 146 0.12 4.14 10.94
N SER A 147 0.41 3.15 10.10
CA SER A 147 -0.36 1.89 10.03
C SER A 147 -0.17 1.03 11.28
N THR A 148 -1.12 0.14 11.53
CA THR A 148 -1.00 -0.92 12.54
C THR A 148 -0.98 -2.26 11.83
N ASP A 149 0.05 -3.06 12.06
CA ASP A 149 0.17 -4.37 11.41
C ASP A 149 -0.84 -5.36 12.00
N ASP A 150 -1.67 -5.94 11.14
CA ASP A 150 -2.58 -7.04 11.48
C ASP A 150 -1.86 -8.39 11.30
N ARG A 151 -0.80 -8.60 12.10
CA ARG A 151 -0.03 -9.82 12.16
C ARG A 151 -0.12 -10.48 13.51
N LEU A 152 -0.17 -11.82 13.54
CA LEU A 152 -0.01 -12.56 14.79
C LEU A 152 1.39 -12.35 15.36
N SER A 153 1.45 -11.80 16.57
CA SER A 153 2.68 -11.54 17.32
C SER A 153 2.77 -12.49 18.50
N GLY A 154 3.78 -13.36 18.53
CA GLY A 154 4.14 -14.21 19.67
C GLY A 154 3.52 -15.61 19.68
N GLY A 155 4.17 -16.54 20.41
CA GLY A 155 3.78 -17.94 20.53
C GLY A 155 4.47 -18.86 19.52
N ASP A 156 4.01 -20.10 19.45
CA ASP A 156 4.54 -21.17 18.56
C ASP A 156 4.03 -21.08 17.11
N LEU A 157 3.43 -19.93 16.71
CA LEU A 157 2.89 -19.72 15.37
C LEU A 157 3.96 -19.25 14.40
N PRO A 158 3.91 -19.66 13.12
CA PRO A 158 4.81 -19.15 12.11
C PRO A 158 4.73 -17.63 12.02
N PRO A 159 5.86 -16.89 11.87
CA PRO A 159 5.83 -15.47 11.61
C PRO A 159 5.17 -15.19 10.25
N GLY A 160 4.49 -14.04 10.12
CA GLY A 160 3.92 -13.60 8.85
C GLY A 160 2.47 -14.01 8.59
N ILE A 161 1.75 -14.55 9.59
CA ILE A 161 0.31 -14.79 9.43
C ILE A 161 -0.44 -13.47 9.59
N VAL A 162 -1.00 -12.96 8.50
CA VAL A 162 -1.89 -11.80 8.48
C VAL A 162 -3.25 -12.18 9.06
N THR A 163 -3.80 -11.33 9.92
CA THR A 163 -5.06 -11.60 10.64
C THR A 163 -6.26 -10.85 10.10
N GLN A 164 -6.03 -9.79 9.34
CA GLN A 164 -7.07 -9.01 8.67
C GLN A 164 -6.70 -8.76 7.22
N THR A 165 -7.64 -8.95 6.31
CA THR A 165 -7.45 -8.80 4.85
C THR A 165 -8.80 -8.51 4.18
N LEU A 166 -8.74 -8.00 2.98
CA LEU A 166 -9.89 -7.94 2.07
C LEU A 166 -10.01 -9.28 1.35
N GLY A 167 -11.11 -10.01 1.57
CA GLY A 167 -11.20 -11.42 1.19
C GLY A 167 -10.38 -12.33 2.10
N GLY A 168 -9.86 -13.45 1.57
CA GLY A 168 -8.97 -14.37 2.28
C GLY A 168 -9.65 -15.29 3.31
N SER A 169 -10.96 -15.23 3.45
CA SER A 169 -11.76 -16.05 4.37
C SER A 169 -13.03 -16.56 3.72
N ASP A 170 -13.58 -17.64 4.27
CA ASP A 170 -14.87 -18.20 3.80
C ASP A 170 -16.06 -17.32 4.21
N GLU A 171 -15.93 -16.52 5.25
CA GLU A 171 -16.98 -15.65 5.76
C GLU A 171 -16.72 -14.19 5.41
N GLN A 172 -17.69 -13.55 4.78
CA GLN A 172 -17.66 -12.12 4.50
C GLN A 172 -18.00 -11.33 5.79
N ALA A 173 -16.98 -10.94 6.54
CA ALA A 173 -17.11 -9.98 7.63
C ALA A 173 -16.99 -8.53 7.14
N ALA A 174 -17.47 -7.57 7.93
CA ALA A 174 -17.10 -6.16 7.72
C ALA A 174 -15.62 -5.97 8.08
N VAL A 175 -14.92 -5.17 7.28
CA VAL A 175 -13.55 -4.79 7.58
C VAL A 175 -13.49 -3.69 8.63
N ASP A 176 -12.45 -3.68 9.46
CA ASP A 176 -12.21 -2.68 10.51
C ASP A 176 -10.83 -2.03 10.30
N PRO A 177 -10.68 -1.20 9.26
CA PRO A 177 -9.39 -0.64 8.90
C PRO A 177 -8.89 0.34 9.95
N HIS A 178 -7.57 0.35 10.13
CA HIS A 178 -6.90 1.38 10.91
C HIS A 178 -6.90 2.69 10.12
N LEU A 179 -7.44 3.75 10.71
CA LEU A 179 -7.59 5.07 10.09
C LEU A 179 -6.90 6.13 10.94
N ILE A 180 -6.02 6.92 10.33
CA ILE A 180 -5.29 8.01 11.00
C ILE A 180 -5.32 9.26 10.15
N LYS A 181 -5.71 10.38 10.77
CA LYS A 181 -5.64 11.71 10.16
C LYS A 181 -4.34 12.42 10.55
N SER A 182 -3.63 12.95 9.55
CA SER A 182 -2.42 13.74 9.70
C SER A 182 -2.59 15.11 9.02
N PRO A 183 -1.99 16.19 9.56
CA PRO A 183 -2.03 17.49 8.92
C PRO A 183 -1.25 17.46 7.59
N LEU A 184 -1.70 18.26 6.61
CA LEU A 184 -0.94 18.46 5.39
C LEU A 184 0.32 19.29 5.71
N SER A 185 1.48 18.82 5.28
CA SER A 185 2.77 19.48 5.52
C SER A 185 3.73 19.25 4.37
N GLU A 186 4.36 20.31 3.89
CA GLU A 186 5.45 20.23 2.86
C GLU A 186 6.73 19.59 3.42
N ASN A 187 6.87 19.53 4.75
CA ASN A 187 8.04 18.94 5.42
C ASN A 187 7.82 17.47 5.80
N THR A 188 6.69 16.89 5.40
CA THR A 188 6.38 15.48 5.69
C THR A 188 6.15 14.75 4.39
N SER A 189 6.84 13.63 4.21
CA SER A 189 6.57 12.67 3.14
C SER A 189 5.92 11.42 3.71
N TYR A 190 5.16 10.71 2.87
CA TYR A 190 4.49 9.46 3.25
C TYR A 190 5.00 8.34 2.36
N LEU A 191 5.58 7.31 2.97
CA LEU A 191 5.94 6.07 2.29
C LEU A 191 4.85 5.04 2.54
N ILE A 192 4.32 4.50 1.47
CA ILE A 192 3.36 3.39 1.45
C ILE A 192 4.06 2.21 0.83
N CYS A 193 4.04 1.03 1.45
CA CYS A 193 4.77 -0.14 0.93
C CYS A 193 4.18 -1.47 1.41
N THR A 194 4.40 -2.51 0.59
CA THR A 194 4.17 -3.90 0.95
C THR A 194 5.29 -4.44 1.84
N ASP A 195 5.10 -5.60 2.43
CA ASP A 195 6.03 -6.24 3.36
C ASP A 195 7.33 -6.68 2.69
N GLY A 196 7.33 -6.91 1.37
CA GLY A 196 8.55 -7.16 0.60
C GLY A 196 9.61 -6.07 0.71
N LEU A 197 9.23 -4.84 1.14
CA LEU A 197 10.20 -3.83 1.56
C LEU A 197 10.53 -3.96 3.05
N THR A 198 9.53 -4.08 3.92
CA THR A 198 9.72 -3.87 5.36
C THR A 198 10.18 -5.09 6.12
N ASP A 199 10.04 -6.28 5.56
CA ASP A 199 10.58 -7.51 6.14
C ASP A 199 12.11 -7.58 5.99
N PRO A 200 12.71 -7.33 4.79
CA PRO A 200 14.16 -7.35 4.64
C PRO A 200 14.87 -6.03 5.03
N VAL A 201 14.18 -4.87 5.04
CA VAL A 201 14.81 -3.55 5.27
C VAL A 201 14.38 -2.97 6.62
N PRO A 202 15.30 -2.76 7.58
CA PRO A 202 14.99 -2.17 8.87
C PRO A 202 14.43 -0.74 8.77
N THR A 203 13.54 -0.38 9.69
CA THR A 203 12.86 0.94 9.71
C THR A 203 13.83 2.12 9.85
N ASP A 204 14.96 1.94 10.54
CA ASP A 204 15.99 2.97 10.65
C ASP A 204 16.69 3.25 9.33
N VAL A 205 16.92 2.22 8.50
CA VAL A 205 17.45 2.35 7.13
C VAL A 205 16.44 3.07 6.24
N ILE A 206 15.16 2.73 6.34
CA ILE A 206 14.07 3.43 5.64
C ILE A 206 14.10 4.91 6.03
N GLY A 207 14.16 5.21 7.33
CA GLY A 207 14.16 6.57 7.84
C GLY A 207 15.34 7.39 7.37
N GLN A 208 16.56 6.83 7.42
CA GLN A 208 17.77 7.49 6.92
C GLN A 208 17.67 7.79 5.43
N THR A 209 17.17 6.85 4.63
CA THR A 209 17.03 7.01 3.18
C THR A 209 16.04 8.14 2.85
N LEU A 210 14.86 8.16 3.49
CA LEU A 210 13.85 9.18 3.26
C LEU A 210 14.27 10.59 3.68
N HIS A 211 15.17 10.68 4.68
CA HIS A 211 15.72 11.95 5.15
C HIS A 211 16.86 12.49 4.27
N GLN A 212 17.66 11.60 3.67
CA GLN A 212 18.88 11.97 2.95
C GLN A 212 18.70 12.10 1.44
N GLN A 213 17.65 11.55 0.89
CA GLN A 213 17.45 11.43 -0.56
C GLN A 213 16.12 12.00 -1.02
N GLU A 214 16.12 12.47 -2.26
CA GLU A 214 14.91 12.93 -2.93
C GLU A 214 14.11 11.76 -3.53
N ASP A 215 12.85 11.97 -3.71
CA ASP A 215 11.74 11.08 -4.07
C ASP A 215 12.09 9.82 -4.87
N GLY A 216 12.39 9.94 -6.16
CA GLY A 216 12.68 8.78 -7.01
C GLY A 216 13.99 8.08 -6.65
N GLN A 217 14.98 8.83 -6.15
CA GLN A 217 16.25 8.26 -5.68
C GLN A 217 16.04 7.47 -4.37
N ALA A 218 15.21 7.99 -3.45
CA ALA A 218 14.88 7.29 -2.21
C ALA A 218 14.16 5.97 -2.51
N VAL A 219 13.15 5.98 -3.38
CA VAL A 219 12.43 4.77 -3.82
C VAL A 219 13.38 3.75 -4.46
N PHE A 220 14.30 4.21 -5.34
CA PHE A 220 15.28 3.33 -5.95
C PHE A 220 16.24 2.71 -4.92
N THR A 221 16.72 3.52 -3.96
CA THR A 221 17.64 3.05 -2.92
C THR A 221 16.98 2.03 -2.00
N LEU A 222 15.72 2.26 -1.61
CA LEU A 222 14.95 1.32 -0.78
C LEU A 222 14.69 0.00 -1.53
N TRP A 223 14.28 0.06 -2.78
CA TRP A 223 14.14 -1.13 -3.62
C TRP A 223 15.44 -1.92 -3.71
N LYS A 224 16.56 -1.23 -3.99
CA LYS A 224 17.87 -1.85 -4.07
C LYS A 224 18.25 -2.53 -2.75
N ALA A 225 18.02 -1.87 -1.61
CA ALA A 225 18.27 -2.45 -0.28
C ALA A 225 17.48 -3.73 -0.05
N ALA A 226 16.19 -3.78 -0.43
CA ALA A 226 15.37 -4.98 -0.34
C ALA A 226 15.89 -6.11 -1.23
N ILE A 227 16.30 -5.81 -2.47
CA ILE A 227 16.91 -6.80 -3.38
C ILE A 227 18.24 -7.31 -2.84
N GLU A 228 19.12 -6.44 -2.34
CA GLU A 228 20.42 -6.81 -1.75
C GLU A 228 20.28 -7.65 -0.47
N ALA A 229 19.16 -7.48 0.25
CA ALA A 229 18.81 -8.31 1.41
C ALA A 229 18.15 -9.65 1.02
N GLY A 230 18.10 -9.97 -0.28
CA GLY A 230 17.61 -11.24 -0.82
C GLY A 230 16.35 -11.14 -1.66
N GLY A 231 15.57 -10.03 -1.58
CA GLY A 231 14.34 -9.81 -2.34
C GLY A 231 13.34 -10.97 -2.25
N PRO A 232 12.95 -11.42 -1.05
CA PRO A 232 12.21 -12.68 -0.87
C PRO A 232 10.79 -12.61 -1.40
N ASP A 233 10.23 -11.41 -1.50
CA ASP A 233 8.86 -11.18 -1.93
C ASP A 233 8.73 -10.11 -3.01
N ASN A 234 7.50 -9.90 -3.51
CA ASN A 234 7.12 -8.78 -4.34
C ASN A 234 7.34 -7.46 -3.56
N ILE A 235 7.87 -6.44 -4.22
CA ILE A 235 8.25 -5.17 -3.59
C ILE A 235 7.48 -4.05 -4.28
N THR A 236 6.47 -3.51 -3.63
CA THR A 236 5.69 -2.39 -4.16
C THR A 236 5.67 -1.25 -3.18
N MET A 237 5.99 -0.05 -3.66
CA MET A 237 6.03 1.14 -2.82
C MET A 237 5.70 2.42 -3.57
N ALA A 238 5.20 3.41 -2.85
CA ALA A 238 5.01 4.78 -3.30
C ALA A 238 5.44 5.77 -2.23
N LEU A 239 6.19 6.79 -2.63
CA LEU A 239 6.57 7.93 -1.79
C LEU A 239 5.79 9.15 -2.23
N VAL A 240 4.99 9.71 -1.33
CA VAL A 240 4.14 10.87 -1.54
C VAL A 240 4.72 12.09 -0.84
N ARG A 241 4.84 13.21 -1.55
CA ARG A 241 5.31 14.48 -1.02
C ARG A 241 4.46 15.63 -1.52
N VAL A 242 4.18 16.59 -0.65
CA VAL A 242 3.50 17.82 -1.02
C VAL A 242 4.56 18.91 -1.21
N GLY A 243 4.50 19.63 -2.33
CA GLY A 243 5.42 20.73 -2.66
C GLY A 243 4.67 21.99 -3.09
N SER A 244 5.37 23.12 -3.10
CA SER A 244 4.81 24.44 -3.49
C SER A 244 5.56 25.06 -4.67
#